data_7a34dd3d081d98cfe5b15dfd937fb4c3
#
_entry.id   7a34dd3d081d98cfe5b15dfd937fb4c3
#
_cell.length_a   1.000
_cell.length_b   1.000
_cell.length_c   1.000
_cell.angle_alpha   90.00
_cell.angle_beta   90.00
_cell.angle_gamma   90.00
#
_symmetry.space_group_name_H-M   'P 1'
#
loop_
_entity.id
_entity.type
_entity.pdbx_description
1 polymer ?
#
loop_
_entity_poly.entity_id
_entity_poly.type
_entity_poly.pdbx_seq_one_letter_code
_entity_poly.pdbx_strand_id
1 'polypeptide(L)'
;ALATCHRDLQAIAREAIQLTDFSVLEGHRGEDRQNALVEAGKSWTRWPHGKHNASPSLAFDFSPYPVDWNDLSRFTYLSGVMIGIGHGMGIRLRYGGDWNSNGDLMDENPETRDWGHIELVR
;
A
#
# COMPACT_ATOMS: atom_id res chain seq x y z
N ALA A 1 -1.29 9.34 -9.55
CA ALA A 1 -0.71 8.07 -9.04
C ALA A 1 -1.69 6.90 -9.14
N LEU A 2 -2.93 7.10 -8.72
CA LEU A 2 -3.93 6.02 -8.76
C LEU A 2 -4.17 5.46 -10.17
N ALA A 3 -4.15 6.32 -11.19
CA ALA A 3 -4.36 5.94 -12.58
C ALA A 3 -3.30 4.94 -13.10
N THR A 4 -2.14 4.85 -12.45
CA THR A 4 -1.08 3.92 -12.83
C THR A 4 -1.22 2.54 -12.18
N CYS A 5 -2.22 2.36 -11.33
CA CYS A 5 -2.46 1.12 -10.60
C CYS A 5 -3.38 0.17 -11.35
N HIS A 6 -3.27 -1.10 -10.99
CA HIS A 6 -4.19 -2.14 -11.45
C HIS A 6 -5.64 -1.73 -11.14
N ARG A 7 -6.57 -2.07 -12.04
CA ARG A 7 -7.99 -1.72 -11.92
C ARG A 7 -8.62 -2.14 -10.58
N ASP A 8 -8.18 -3.26 -10.01
CA ASP A 8 -8.69 -3.74 -8.73
C ASP A 8 -8.33 -2.78 -7.59
N LEU A 9 -7.10 -2.25 -7.61
CA LEU A 9 -6.67 -1.23 -6.64
C LEU A 9 -7.45 0.07 -6.83
N GLN A 10 -7.71 0.46 -8.05
CA GLN A 10 -8.51 1.64 -8.34
C GLN A 10 -9.94 1.50 -7.81
N ALA A 11 -10.55 0.33 -7.99
CA ALA A 11 -11.91 0.06 -7.51
C ALA A 11 -11.98 0.14 -5.98
N ILE A 12 -11.01 -0.45 -5.30
CA ILE A 12 -10.91 -0.40 -3.83
C ILE A 12 -10.74 1.03 -3.34
N ALA A 13 -9.85 1.80 -3.95
CA ALA A 13 -9.62 3.19 -3.57
C ALA A 13 -10.86 4.06 -3.74
N ARG A 14 -11.61 3.87 -4.84
CA ARG A 14 -12.85 4.61 -5.09
C ARG A 14 -13.94 4.35 -4.05
N GLU A 15 -14.03 3.13 -3.56
CA GLU A 15 -14.96 2.80 -2.48
C GLU A 15 -14.46 3.34 -1.14
N ALA A 16 -13.19 3.16 -0.84
CA ALA A 16 -12.61 3.59 0.43
C ALA A 16 -12.71 5.10 0.64
N ILE A 17 -12.52 5.91 -0.41
CA ILE A 17 -12.57 7.38 -0.29
C ILE A 17 -13.97 7.87 0.11
N GLN A 18 -15.01 7.10 -0.14
CA GLN A 18 -16.36 7.43 0.26
C GLN A 18 -16.59 7.28 1.77
N LEU A 19 -15.74 6.49 2.42
CA LEU A 19 -15.84 6.20 3.85
C LEU A 19 -14.88 7.02 4.70
N THR A 20 -13.70 7.33 4.17
CA THR A 20 -12.68 8.08 4.88
C THR A 20 -11.74 8.76 3.86
N ASP A 21 -11.26 9.94 4.20
CA ASP A 21 -10.44 10.73 3.28
C ASP A 21 -8.96 10.30 3.31
N PHE A 22 -8.36 10.20 2.14
CA PHE A 22 -6.95 9.84 1.99
C PHE A 22 -6.42 10.26 0.62
N SER A 23 -5.09 10.23 0.49
CA SER A 23 -4.40 10.46 -0.77
C SER A 23 -3.62 9.22 -1.18
N VAL A 24 -3.63 8.91 -2.48
CA VAL A 24 -2.73 7.92 -3.07
C VAL A 24 -1.46 8.66 -3.49
N LEU A 25 -0.34 8.31 -2.86
CA LEU A 25 0.92 9.03 -3.00
C LEU A 25 1.76 8.50 -4.15
N GLU A 26 1.79 7.17 -4.34
CA GLU A 26 2.60 6.54 -5.38
C GLU A 26 1.93 5.24 -5.83
N GLY A 27 1.87 5.03 -7.15
CA GLY A 27 1.42 3.80 -7.77
C GLY A 27 2.57 3.12 -8.50
N HIS A 28 2.58 3.20 -9.85
CA HIS A 28 3.68 2.62 -10.63
C HIS A 28 5.00 3.34 -10.33
N ARG A 29 6.05 2.52 -10.21
CA ARG A 29 7.41 2.99 -9.95
C ARG A 29 8.34 2.38 -10.99
N GLY A 30 8.98 3.22 -11.80
CA GLY A 30 9.91 2.81 -12.82
C GLY A 30 11.28 2.41 -12.27
N GLU A 31 12.18 1.98 -13.18
CA GLU A 31 13.50 1.46 -12.83
C GLU A 31 14.36 2.48 -12.07
N ASP A 32 14.48 3.69 -12.60
CA ASP A 32 15.33 4.71 -11.99
C ASP A 32 14.86 5.08 -10.59
N ARG A 33 13.56 5.27 -10.42
CA ARG A 33 12.96 5.59 -9.12
C ARG A 33 13.15 4.46 -8.12
N GLN A 34 12.93 3.21 -8.54
CA GLN A 34 13.10 2.04 -7.67
C GLN A 34 14.55 1.89 -7.23
N ASN A 35 15.49 2.00 -8.17
CA ASN A 35 16.91 1.86 -7.85
C ASN A 35 17.39 3.00 -6.95
N ALA A 36 16.91 4.22 -7.15
CA ALA A 36 17.23 5.35 -6.29
C ALA A 36 16.76 5.12 -4.84
N LEU A 37 15.59 4.54 -4.66
CA LEU A 37 15.06 4.22 -3.33
C LEU A 37 15.89 3.13 -2.63
N VAL A 38 16.36 2.11 -3.37
CA VAL A 38 17.24 1.09 -2.83
C VAL A 38 18.57 1.72 -2.38
N GLU A 39 19.17 2.57 -3.21
CA GLU A 39 20.42 3.25 -2.88
C GLU A 39 20.28 4.18 -1.68
N ALA A 40 19.12 4.81 -1.52
CA ALA A 40 18.83 5.69 -0.38
C ALA A 40 18.46 4.90 0.90
N GLY A 41 18.44 3.57 0.87
CA GLY A 41 18.06 2.74 2.00
C GLY A 41 16.58 2.75 2.32
N LYS A 42 15.73 3.23 1.40
CA LYS A 42 14.29 3.35 1.59
C LYS A 42 13.49 2.19 1.01
N SER A 43 14.13 1.30 0.28
CA SER A 43 13.54 0.07 -0.24
C SER A 43 14.58 -1.03 -0.25
N TRP A 44 14.14 -2.27 -0.03
CA TRP A 44 14.99 -3.45 -0.11
C TRP A 44 14.80 -4.23 -1.41
N THR A 45 13.76 -3.89 -2.17
CA THR A 45 13.42 -4.60 -3.40
C THR A 45 13.98 -3.85 -4.60
N ARG A 46 14.82 -4.54 -5.39
CA ARG A 46 15.39 -3.98 -6.62
C ARG A 46 14.44 -4.17 -7.80
N TRP A 47 14.51 -3.23 -8.73
CA TRP A 47 13.84 -3.36 -10.02
C TRP A 47 14.26 -4.66 -10.72
N PRO A 48 13.32 -5.40 -11.34
CA PRO A 48 11.86 -5.14 -11.49
C PRO A 48 10.99 -5.94 -10.52
N HIS A 49 11.47 -6.31 -9.35
CA HIS A 49 10.86 -7.31 -8.47
C HIS A 49 9.81 -6.75 -7.50
N GLY A 50 9.69 -5.43 -7.39
CA GLY A 50 8.72 -4.80 -6.50
C GLY A 50 7.31 -4.80 -7.07
N LYS A 51 6.31 -4.82 -6.20
CA LYS A 51 4.89 -4.72 -6.60
C LYS A 51 4.58 -3.39 -7.30
N HIS A 52 5.24 -2.30 -6.91
CA HIS A 52 5.13 -1.01 -7.58
C HIS A 52 5.74 -1.02 -8.99
N ASN A 53 6.59 -1.99 -9.31
CA ASN A 53 7.31 -2.03 -10.58
C ASN A 53 6.50 -2.64 -11.71
N ALA A 54 5.45 -3.39 -11.41
CA ALA A 54 4.53 -3.90 -12.41
C ALA A 54 3.80 -2.75 -13.11
N SER A 55 3.39 -2.94 -14.34
CA SER A 55 2.58 -1.97 -15.09
C SER A 55 1.37 -2.69 -15.68
N PRO A 56 0.15 -2.40 -15.18
CA PRO A 56 -0.19 -1.48 -14.09
C PRO A 56 0.37 -1.94 -12.74
N SER A 57 0.58 -1.00 -11.83
CA SER A 57 1.14 -1.28 -10.51
C SER A 57 0.24 -2.21 -9.69
N LEU A 58 0.86 -3.16 -8.97
CA LEU A 58 0.16 -4.08 -8.06
C LEU A 58 0.16 -3.58 -6.62
N ALA A 59 0.64 -2.37 -6.39
CA ALA A 59 0.67 -1.74 -5.07
C ALA A 59 0.46 -0.24 -5.20
N PHE A 60 -0.02 0.39 -4.12
CA PHE A 60 0.08 1.83 -3.96
C PHE A 60 0.45 2.21 -2.53
N ASP A 61 1.07 3.39 -2.41
CA ASP A 61 1.31 4.04 -1.14
C ASP A 61 0.24 5.08 -0.90
N PHE A 62 -0.17 5.23 0.35
CA PHE A 62 -1.27 6.12 0.72
C PHE A 62 -1.00 6.81 2.04
N SER A 63 -1.74 7.89 2.28
CA SER A 63 -1.79 8.56 3.58
C SER A 63 -3.21 9.03 3.87
N PRO A 64 -3.75 8.75 5.07
CA PRO A 64 -4.97 9.42 5.53
C PRO A 64 -4.80 10.94 5.50
N TYR A 65 -5.89 11.66 5.28
CA TYR A 65 -5.90 13.12 5.28
C TYR A 65 -6.60 13.63 6.54
N PRO A 66 -6.07 14.66 7.24
CA PRO A 66 -4.78 15.33 6.98
C PRO A 66 -3.58 14.43 7.30
N VAL A 67 -2.47 14.66 6.60
CA VAL A 67 -1.26 13.82 6.72
C VAL A 67 -0.63 13.98 8.09
N ASP A 68 -0.47 12.87 8.81
CA ASP A 68 0.26 12.78 10.07
C ASP A 68 0.93 11.41 10.13
N TRP A 69 2.21 11.36 9.80
CA TRP A 69 2.98 10.11 9.74
C TRP A 69 3.18 9.44 11.10
N ASN A 70 2.89 10.16 12.20
CA ASN A 70 2.99 9.62 13.55
C ASN A 70 1.68 8.97 14.03
N ASP A 71 0.58 9.21 13.35
CA ASP A 71 -0.72 8.65 13.72
C ASP A 71 -0.95 7.29 13.02
N LEU A 72 -0.26 6.28 13.50
CA LEU A 72 -0.30 4.94 12.91
C LEU A 72 -1.68 4.28 12.99
N SER A 73 -2.49 4.66 13.97
CA SER A 73 -3.84 4.10 14.11
C SER A 73 -4.74 4.45 12.93
N ARG A 74 -4.58 5.65 12.36
CA ARG A 74 -5.34 6.07 11.18
C ARG A 74 -4.95 5.31 9.93
N PHE A 75 -3.64 5.02 9.76
CA PHE A 75 -3.16 4.17 8.67
C PHE A 75 -3.73 2.76 8.78
N THR A 76 -3.70 2.20 9.97
CA THR A 76 -4.21 0.85 10.24
C THR A 76 -5.72 0.77 10.02
N TYR A 77 -6.47 1.76 10.50
CA TYR A 77 -7.91 1.83 10.28
C TYR A 77 -8.24 1.83 8.78
N LEU A 78 -7.59 2.69 8.01
CA LEU A 78 -7.83 2.81 6.57
C LEU A 78 -7.44 1.52 5.84
N SER A 79 -6.32 0.90 6.21
CA SER A 79 -5.92 -0.37 5.60
C SER A 79 -6.94 -1.47 5.85
N GLY A 80 -7.53 -1.51 7.05
CA GLY A 80 -8.60 -2.45 7.38
C GLY A 80 -9.85 -2.21 6.54
N VAL A 81 -10.20 -0.95 6.30
CA VAL A 81 -11.30 -0.57 5.40
C VAL A 81 -11.04 -1.11 3.99
N MET A 82 -9.84 -0.88 3.46
CA MET A 82 -9.45 -1.34 2.12
C MET A 82 -9.48 -2.88 2.01
N ILE A 83 -8.94 -3.57 3.01
CA ILE A 83 -8.93 -5.04 3.05
C ILE A 83 -10.36 -5.59 3.07
N GLY A 84 -11.24 -5.00 3.87
CA GLY A 84 -12.64 -5.40 3.95
C GLY A 84 -13.38 -5.19 2.64
N ILE A 85 -13.18 -4.04 1.99
CA ILE A 85 -13.76 -3.75 0.67
C ILE A 85 -13.25 -4.77 -0.35
N GLY A 86 -11.94 -5.03 -0.37
CA GLY A 86 -11.35 -6.00 -1.27
C GLY A 86 -11.94 -7.39 -1.08
N HIS A 87 -12.10 -7.82 0.15
CA HIS A 87 -12.71 -9.11 0.47
C HIS A 87 -14.11 -9.22 -0.13
N GLY A 88 -14.92 -8.18 0.01
CA GLY A 88 -16.28 -8.13 -0.56
C GLY A 88 -16.29 -8.18 -2.09
N MET A 89 -15.22 -7.77 -2.75
CA MET A 89 -15.06 -7.80 -4.21
C MET A 89 -14.34 -9.06 -4.72
N GLY A 90 -13.94 -9.98 -3.83
CA GLY A 90 -13.12 -11.14 -4.21
C GLY A 90 -11.67 -10.77 -4.50
N ILE A 91 -11.18 -9.64 -4.00
CA ILE A 91 -9.81 -9.13 -4.19
C ILE A 91 -9.04 -9.30 -2.89
N ARG A 92 -7.89 -9.96 -2.97
CA ARG A 92 -7.04 -10.20 -1.80
C ARG A 92 -5.93 -9.18 -1.73
N LEU A 93 -5.82 -8.50 -0.59
CA LEU A 93 -4.81 -7.48 -0.33
C LEU A 93 -3.86 -7.92 0.78
N ARG A 94 -2.63 -7.36 0.74
CA ARG A 94 -1.68 -7.43 1.84
C ARG A 94 -1.28 -6.03 2.24
N TYR A 95 -1.25 -5.78 3.55
CA TYR A 95 -0.90 -4.48 4.14
C TYR A 95 0.54 -4.48 4.64
N GLY A 96 1.27 -3.39 4.40
CA GLY A 96 2.66 -3.24 4.87
C GLY A 96 2.81 -3.12 6.38
N GLY A 97 1.74 -2.83 7.12
CA GLY A 97 1.72 -2.88 8.58
C GLY A 97 1.45 -4.27 9.15
N ASP A 98 1.11 -5.24 8.29
CA ASP A 98 0.78 -6.62 8.68
C ASP A 98 1.16 -7.57 7.54
N TRP A 99 2.48 -7.76 7.33
CA TRP A 99 2.99 -8.51 6.18
C TRP A 99 2.53 -9.97 6.13
N ASN A 100 2.34 -10.59 7.29
CA ASN A 100 1.87 -11.99 7.37
C ASN A 100 0.34 -12.13 7.39
N SER A 101 -0.39 -11.02 7.36
CA SER A 101 -1.86 -10.97 7.27
C SER A 101 -2.56 -11.75 8.38
N ASN A 102 -2.01 -11.76 9.60
CA ASN A 102 -2.61 -12.47 10.73
C ASN A 102 -3.46 -11.57 11.65
N GLY A 103 -3.49 -10.26 11.36
CA GLY A 103 -4.25 -9.29 12.16
C GLY A 103 -3.54 -8.84 13.43
N ASP A 104 -2.37 -9.37 13.73
CA ASP A 104 -1.55 -8.95 14.87
C ASP A 104 -0.47 -7.98 14.39
N LEU A 105 -0.59 -6.71 14.78
CA LEU A 105 0.33 -5.66 14.38
C LEU A 105 1.58 -5.58 15.26
N MET A 106 1.67 -6.44 16.29
CA MET A 106 2.75 -6.40 17.28
C MET A 106 3.77 -7.51 17.11
N ASP A 107 3.53 -8.48 16.22
CA ASP A 107 4.34 -9.69 16.10
C ASP A 107 5.45 -9.58 15.04
N GLU A 108 5.53 -8.47 14.31
CA GLU A 108 6.51 -8.26 13.26
C GLU A 108 7.55 -7.21 13.64
N ASN A 109 8.72 -7.28 13.02
CA ASN A 109 9.76 -6.30 13.23
C ASN A 109 9.27 -4.91 12.78
N PRO A 110 9.17 -3.91 13.69
CA PRO A 110 8.68 -2.58 13.32
C PRO A 110 9.53 -1.89 12.26
N GLU A 111 10.81 -2.25 12.12
CA GLU A 111 11.71 -1.66 11.11
C GLU A 111 11.36 -2.10 9.69
N THR A 112 10.67 -3.23 9.52
CA THR A 112 10.29 -3.75 8.20
C THR A 112 8.87 -3.38 7.80
N ARG A 113 8.12 -2.72 8.68
CA ARG A 113 6.75 -2.31 8.39
C ARG A 113 6.70 -1.09 7.50
N ASP A 114 5.71 -1.08 6.61
CA ASP A 114 5.40 0.05 5.74
C ASP A 114 3.92 0.40 5.90
N TRP A 115 3.65 1.31 6.83
CA TRP A 115 2.30 1.65 7.27
C TRP A 115 1.43 2.30 6.19
N GLY A 116 2.03 2.87 5.17
CA GLY A 116 1.33 3.50 4.06
C GLY A 116 1.34 2.67 2.77
N HIS A 117 1.52 1.35 2.86
CA HIS A 117 1.63 0.48 1.69
C HIS A 117 0.56 -0.59 1.69
N ILE A 118 -0.11 -0.76 0.54
CA ILE A 118 -1.05 -1.86 0.32
C ILE A 118 -0.82 -2.45 -1.07
N GLU A 119 -0.98 -3.76 -1.19
CA GLU A 119 -0.69 -4.47 -2.43
C GLU A 119 -1.66 -5.61 -2.70
N LEU A 120 -1.80 -5.95 -3.99
CA LEU A 120 -2.53 -7.14 -4.43
C LEU A 120 -1.69 -8.39 -4.14
N VAL A 121 -2.34 -9.43 -3.63
CA VAL A 121 -1.74 -10.75 -3.46
C VAL A 121 -1.93 -11.53 -4.77
N ARG A 122 -0.79 -11.71 -5.48
CA ARG A 122 -0.77 -12.43 -6.76
C ARG A 122 0.51 -13.23 -6.91
#